data_3a204b080b18080d74e42b164e2ed26e
#
_entry.id   3a204b080b18080d74e42b164e2ed26e
#
_cell.length_a   1.000
_cell.length_b   1.000
_cell.length_c   1.000
_cell.angle_alpha   90.00
_cell.angle_beta   90.00
_cell.angle_gamma   90.00
#
_symmetry.space_group_name_H-M   'P 1'
#
loop_
_entity.id
_entity.type
_entity.pdbx_description
1 polymer ?
#
loop_
_entity_poly.entity_id
_entity_poly.type
_entity_poly.pdbx_seq_one_letter_code
_entity_poly.pdbx_strand_id
1 'polypeptide(L)'
;FAMVPTLARASNLADMPRLDLLVVDEAHHAVADSYRRIIDRVREANPDARIFGVTATPSRGDKKGLREVFDNVADQVRLGELIASGHQVPPRTFVIDVGVQDELRSVRKTMSDFDMAEVAGIMDRAPVTDEVIRHWKEKAGDRQTVVFCSTVAHAEHVTDAFRAAGVSAALIHGDLAAETRKAILADYAA
;
A
#
# COMPACT_ATOMS: atom_id res chain seq x y z
N PHE A 1 12.72 -15.64 -2.82
CA PHE A 1 11.63 -14.62 -2.87
C PHE A 1 11.04 -14.55 -4.27
N ALA A 2 9.72 -14.50 -4.36
CA ALA A 2 9.02 -14.34 -5.63
C ALA A 2 7.84 -13.37 -5.47
N MET A 3 7.58 -12.59 -6.52
CA MET A 3 6.40 -11.73 -6.59
C MET A 3 5.20 -12.54 -7.06
N VAL A 4 4.07 -12.42 -6.37
CA VAL A 4 2.85 -13.19 -6.66
C VAL A 4 2.40 -13.06 -8.13
N PRO A 5 2.33 -11.85 -8.75
CA PRO A 5 1.93 -11.74 -10.15
C PRO A 5 2.87 -12.47 -11.13
N THR A 6 4.13 -12.63 -10.77
CA THR A 6 5.12 -13.35 -11.57
C THR A 6 4.98 -14.86 -11.34
N LEU A 7 4.95 -15.29 -10.07
CA LEU A 7 4.90 -16.71 -9.72
C LEU A 7 3.57 -17.37 -10.13
N ALA A 8 2.46 -16.64 -10.09
CA ALA A 8 1.14 -17.14 -10.45
C ALA A 8 0.93 -17.37 -11.97
N ARG A 9 1.92 -17.07 -12.83
CA ARG A 9 1.89 -17.43 -14.25
C ARG A 9 2.06 -18.93 -14.43
N ALA A 10 1.31 -19.54 -15.36
CA ALA A 10 1.26 -20.99 -15.53
C ALA A 10 2.65 -21.62 -15.71
N SER A 11 3.54 -21.00 -16.52
CA SER A 11 4.91 -21.49 -16.73
C SER A 11 5.71 -21.53 -15.44
N ASN A 12 5.64 -20.45 -14.64
CA ASN A 12 6.44 -20.36 -13.41
C ASN A 12 5.90 -21.26 -12.29
N LEU A 13 4.58 -21.49 -12.27
CA LEU A 13 3.97 -22.47 -11.37
C LEU A 13 4.38 -23.90 -11.71
N ALA A 14 4.49 -24.23 -13.01
CA ALA A 14 4.93 -25.55 -13.44
C ALA A 14 6.38 -25.85 -13.00
N ASP A 15 7.24 -24.84 -13.07
CA ASP A 15 8.67 -24.95 -12.71
C ASP A 15 8.94 -24.78 -11.21
N MET A 16 7.90 -24.56 -10.40
CA MET A 16 8.07 -24.36 -8.96
C MET A 16 8.54 -25.65 -8.28
N PRO A 17 9.63 -25.58 -7.49
CA PRO A 17 10.13 -26.76 -6.79
C PRO A 17 9.14 -27.22 -5.71
N ARG A 18 9.30 -28.47 -5.27
CA ARG A 18 8.61 -28.96 -4.06
C ARG A 18 9.05 -28.14 -2.86
N LEU A 19 8.10 -27.59 -2.12
CA LEU A 19 8.33 -26.77 -0.93
C LEU A 19 7.82 -27.50 0.31
N ASP A 20 8.53 -27.38 1.42
CA ASP A 20 8.09 -27.83 2.74
C ASP A 20 7.46 -26.69 3.56
N LEU A 21 7.78 -25.44 3.20
CA LEU A 21 7.23 -24.24 3.80
C LEU A 21 7.00 -23.18 2.72
N LEU A 22 5.82 -22.60 2.70
CA LEU A 22 5.50 -21.38 1.96
C LEU A 22 5.23 -20.24 2.95
N VAL A 23 5.99 -19.16 2.87
CA VAL A 23 5.72 -17.92 3.61
C VAL A 23 5.03 -16.92 2.68
N VAL A 24 3.86 -16.43 3.10
CA VAL A 24 3.06 -15.47 2.36
C VAL A 24 3.08 -14.13 3.11
N ASP A 25 3.76 -13.15 2.53
CA ASP A 25 3.69 -11.76 2.99
C ASP A 25 2.40 -11.10 2.47
N GLU A 26 1.89 -10.11 3.21
CA GLU A 26 0.58 -9.50 2.98
C GLU A 26 -0.54 -10.55 2.87
N ALA A 27 -0.53 -11.50 3.80
CA ALA A 27 -1.38 -12.68 3.80
C ALA A 27 -2.90 -12.36 3.77
N HIS A 28 -3.30 -11.11 4.03
CA HIS A 28 -4.68 -10.68 3.84
C HIS A 28 -5.13 -10.79 2.37
N HIS A 29 -4.21 -10.90 1.41
CA HIS A 29 -4.51 -11.19 0.01
C HIS A 29 -4.60 -12.69 -0.32
N ALA A 30 -4.29 -13.60 0.62
CA ALA A 30 -4.17 -15.04 0.35
C ALA A 30 -5.43 -15.71 -0.23
N VAL A 31 -6.61 -15.11 -0.03
CA VAL A 31 -7.87 -15.60 -0.60
C VAL A 31 -8.11 -15.18 -2.06
N ALA A 32 -7.25 -14.34 -2.65
CA ALA A 32 -7.35 -13.97 -4.06
C ALA A 32 -6.84 -15.11 -4.96
N ASP A 33 -7.41 -15.24 -6.16
CA ASP A 33 -7.16 -16.36 -7.07
C ASP A 33 -5.68 -16.58 -7.41
N SER A 34 -4.89 -15.50 -7.55
CA SER A 34 -3.46 -15.60 -7.81
C SER A 34 -2.68 -16.24 -6.66
N TYR A 35 -3.04 -15.91 -5.42
CA TYR A 35 -2.45 -16.53 -4.23
C TYR A 35 -2.90 -17.97 -4.06
N ARG A 36 -4.21 -18.23 -4.26
CA ARG A 36 -4.77 -19.59 -4.16
C ARG A 36 -4.07 -20.54 -5.13
N ARG A 37 -3.88 -20.15 -6.39
CA ARG A 37 -3.15 -20.98 -7.36
C ARG A 37 -1.75 -21.38 -6.89
N ILE A 38 -1.03 -20.48 -6.25
CA ILE A 38 0.30 -20.78 -5.70
C ILE A 38 0.18 -21.75 -4.52
N ILE A 39 -0.73 -21.49 -3.58
CA ILE A 39 -0.95 -22.30 -2.39
C ILE A 39 -1.40 -23.72 -2.78
N ASP A 40 -2.35 -23.84 -3.70
CA ASP A 40 -2.84 -25.12 -4.20
C ASP A 40 -1.74 -25.91 -4.88
N ARG A 41 -0.92 -25.26 -5.73
CA ARG A 41 0.25 -25.90 -6.36
C ARG A 41 1.26 -26.41 -5.34
N VAL A 42 1.49 -25.69 -4.25
CA VAL A 42 2.38 -26.16 -3.15
C VAL A 42 1.78 -27.39 -2.48
N ARG A 43 0.49 -27.37 -2.14
CA ARG A 43 -0.20 -28.48 -1.49
C ARG A 43 -0.30 -29.72 -2.40
N GLU A 44 -0.49 -29.54 -3.69
CA GLU A 44 -0.46 -30.64 -4.68
C GLU A 44 0.91 -31.32 -4.74
N ALA A 45 1.98 -30.52 -4.74
CA ALA A 45 3.35 -31.07 -4.80
C ALA A 45 3.81 -31.67 -3.47
N ASN A 46 3.31 -31.15 -2.35
CA ASN A 46 3.61 -31.61 -1.01
C ASN A 46 2.41 -31.37 -0.08
N PRO A 47 1.57 -32.39 0.16
CA PRO A 47 0.42 -32.28 1.08
C PRO A 47 0.80 -31.92 2.53
N ASP A 48 2.04 -32.21 2.95
CA ASP A 48 2.55 -31.89 4.28
C ASP A 48 3.18 -30.49 4.37
N ALA A 49 3.20 -29.74 3.27
CA ALA A 49 3.73 -28.39 3.24
C ALA A 49 2.99 -27.46 4.20
N ARG A 50 3.74 -26.71 4.96
CA ARG A 50 3.19 -25.70 5.87
C ARG A 50 3.04 -24.36 5.15
N ILE A 51 1.91 -23.71 5.37
CA ILE A 51 1.64 -22.36 4.84
C ILE A 51 1.64 -21.39 6.02
N PHE A 52 2.55 -20.44 6.01
CA PHE A 52 2.68 -19.41 7.04
C PHE A 52 2.41 -18.04 6.44
N GLY A 53 1.43 -17.32 6.97
CA GLY A 53 1.05 -15.99 6.52
C GLY A 53 1.43 -14.92 7.54
N VAL A 54 1.96 -13.79 7.06
CA VAL A 54 2.20 -12.59 7.86
C VAL A 54 1.43 -11.42 7.26
N THR A 55 0.81 -10.58 8.10
CA THR A 55 0.10 -9.38 7.67
C THR A 55 -0.09 -8.41 8.83
N ALA A 56 0.01 -7.11 8.55
CA ALA A 56 -0.34 -6.07 9.50
C ALA A 56 -1.87 -5.82 9.57
N THR A 57 -2.62 -6.24 8.55
CA THR A 57 -4.06 -5.97 8.39
C THR A 57 -4.84 -7.27 8.14
N PRO A 58 -5.10 -8.09 9.19
CA PRO A 58 -5.77 -9.37 9.02
C PRO A 58 -7.24 -9.26 8.58
N SER A 59 -7.87 -8.10 8.76
CA SER A 59 -9.26 -7.85 8.37
C SER A 59 -9.33 -7.30 6.95
N ARG A 60 -10.09 -7.96 6.07
CA ARG A 60 -10.33 -7.51 4.70
C ARG A 60 -11.64 -6.74 4.57
N GLY A 61 -11.64 -5.72 3.71
CA GLY A 61 -12.84 -4.95 3.39
C GLY A 61 -13.92 -5.73 2.65
N ASP A 62 -13.55 -6.81 1.92
CA ASP A 62 -14.46 -7.69 1.18
C ASP A 62 -15.09 -8.81 2.03
N LYS A 63 -14.83 -8.81 3.35
CA LYS A 63 -15.34 -9.80 4.32
C LYS A 63 -14.94 -11.26 4.05
N LYS A 64 -14.04 -11.54 3.09
CA LYS A 64 -13.50 -12.87 2.89
C LYS A 64 -12.52 -13.20 4.01
N GLY A 65 -12.81 -14.25 4.74
CA GLY A 65 -12.04 -14.65 5.91
C GLY A 65 -10.73 -15.34 5.55
N LEU A 66 -9.65 -15.02 6.25
CA LEU A 66 -8.38 -15.73 6.13
C LEU A 66 -8.46 -17.20 6.55
N ARG A 67 -9.51 -17.58 7.28
CA ARG A 67 -9.79 -18.98 7.68
C ARG A 67 -10.01 -19.94 6.50
N GLU A 68 -10.25 -19.42 5.30
CA GLU A 68 -10.29 -20.22 4.07
C GLU A 68 -8.91 -20.78 3.67
N VAL A 69 -7.83 -20.20 4.18
CA VAL A 69 -6.44 -20.52 3.83
C VAL A 69 -5.61 -20.93 5.04
N PHE A 70 -5.83 -20.28 6.20
CA PHE A 70 -5.07 -20.48 7.43
C PHE A 70 -5.97 -21.04 8.54
N ASP A 71 -5.54 -22.11 9.19
CA ASP A 71 -6.32 -22.81 10.20
C ASP A 71 -6.32 -22.08 11.55
N ASN A 72 -5.25 -21.37 11.87
CA ASN A 72 -5.08 -20.68 13.15
C ASN A 72 -4.29 -19.37 13.02
N VAL A 73 -4.25 -18.64 14.12
CA VAL A 73 -3.35 -17.49 14.35
C VAL A 73 -2.26 -17.95 15.30
N ALA A 74 -1.03 -17.98 14.81
CA ALA A 74 0.12 -18.43 15.59
C ALA A 74 0.54 -17.38 16.63
N ASP A 75 0.53 -16.10 16.24
CA ASP A 75 0.87 -14.99 17.11
C ASP A 75 0.24 -13.67 16.61
N GLN A 76 0.08 -12.71 17.51
CA GLN A 76 -0.42 -11.38 17.20
C GLN A 76 0.29 -10.33 18.05
N VAL A 77 1.10 -9.49 17.42
CA VAL A 77 1.74 -8.34 18.06
C VAL A 77 0.91 -7.08 17.80
N ARG A 78 0.54 -6.36 18.84
CA ARG A 78 -0.27 -5.14 18.74
C ARG A 78 0.62 -3.91 18.58
N LEU A 79 0.10 -2.88 17.91
CA LEU A 79 0.81 -1.60 17.73
C LEU A 79 1.28 -1.01 19.06
N GLY A 80 0.46 -1.07 20.11
CA GLY A 80 0.84 -0.58 21.45
C GLY A 80 2.06 -1.31 22.05
N GLU A 81 2.18 -2.61 21.80
CA GLU A 81 3.32 -3.42 22.24
C GLU A 81 4.61 -3.05 21.47
N LEU A 82 4.49 -2.80 20.17
CA LEU A 82 5.61 -2.33 19.34
C LEU A 82 6.09 -0.94 19.74
N ILE A 83 5.18 -0.05 20.11
CA ILE A 83 5.51 1.28 20.63
C ILE A 83 6.18 1.16 22.01
N ALA A 84 5.60 0.37 22.92
CA ALA A 84 6.13 0.19 24.27
C ALA A 84 7.53 -0.45 24.27
N SER A 85 7.80 -1.35 23.31
CA SER A 85 9.12 -2.00 23.13
C SER A 85 10.12 -1.17 22.32
N GLY A 86 9.75 0.03 21.85
CA GLY A 86 10.62 0.92 21.08
C GLY A 86 10.84 0.51 19.62
N HIS A 87 10.12 -0.50 19.11
CA HIS A 87 10.20 -0.90 17.71
C HIS A 87 9.44 0.03 16.77
N GLN A 88 8.48 0.78 17.30
CA GLN A 88 7.75 1.81 16.57
C GLN A 88 7.58 3.07 17.39
N VAL A 89 7.50 4.22 16.72
CA VAL A 89 7.18 5.50 17.35
C VAL A 89 5.67 5.74 17.35
N PRO A 90 5.12 6.44 18.37
CA PRO A 90 3.70 6.78 18.38
C PRO A 90 3.35 7.68 17.18
N PRO A 91 2.37 7.32 16.36
CA PRO A 91 1.93 8.16 15.26
C PRO A 91 1.16 9.38 15.79
N ARG A 92 1.35 10.54 15.14
CA ARG A 92 0.51 11.73 15.34
C ARG A 92 -0.36 11.90 14.10
N THR A 93 -1.62 11.51 14.21
CA THR A 93 -2.57 11.55 13.08
C THR A 93 -3.39 12.84 13.12
N PHE A 94 -3.45 13.53 11.99
CA PHE A 94 -4.31 14.68 11.78
C PHE A 94 -5.28 14.35 10.64
N VAL A 95 -6.57 14.48 10.89
CA VAL A 95 -7.60 14.43 9.86
C VAL A 95 -7.98 15.87 9.53
N ILE A 96 -7.74 16.25 8.29
CA ILE A 96 -7.93 17.64 7.83
C ILE A 96 -9.15 17.66 6.91
N ASP A 97 -10.09 18.54 7.21
CA ASP A 97 -11.21 18.84 6.32
C ASP A 97 -10.76 19.87 5.29
N VAL A 98 -10.71 19.44 4.04
CA VAL A 98 -10.40 20.30 2.88
C VAL A 98 -11.67 20.69 2.09
N GLY A 99 -12.86 20.54 2.70
CA GLY A 99 -14.13 20.96 2.15
C GLY A 99 -14.72 20.07 1.05
N VAL A 100 -14.20 18.84 0.87
CA VAL A 100 -14.64 17.92 -0.19
C VAL A 100 -15.21 16.60 0.33
N GLN A 101 -15.45 16.47 1.65
CA GLN A 101 -15.87 15.23 2.27
C GLN A 101 -17.18 14.68 1.71
N ASP A 102 -18.16 15.54 1.43
CA ASP A 102 -19.46 15.09 0.92
C ASP A 102 -19.35 14.60 -0.52
N GLU A 103 -18.52 15.25 -1.33
CA GLU A 103 -18.20 14.79 -2.69
C GLU A 103 -17.50 13.42 -2.63
N LEU A 104 -16.50 13.26 -1.76
CA LEU A 104 -15.79 11.99 -1.59
C LEU A 104 -16.69 10.85 -1.09
N ARG A 105 -17.69 11.15 -0.24
CA ARG A 105 -18.68 10.15 0.20
C ARG A 105 -19.58 9.66 -0.93
N SER A 106 -19.80 10.49 -1.95
CA SER A 106 -20.63 10.17 -3.11
C SER A 106 -19.91 9.40 -4.22
N VAL A 107 -18.58 9.29 -4.13
CA VAL A 107 -17.76 8.56 -5.11
C VAL A 107 -18.22 7.11 -5.24
N ARG A 108 -18.36 6.64 -6.45
CA ARG A 108 -18.77 5.26 -6.76
C ARG A 108 -17.74 4.27 -6.21
N LYS A 109 -18.26 3.21 -5.59
CA LYS A 109 -17.46 2.06 -5.18
C LYS A 109 -17.46 1.04 -6.30
N THR A 110 -16.26 0.64 -6.70
CA THR A 110 -16.04 -0.55 -7.52
C THR A 110 -16.15 -1.81 -6.65
N MET A 111 -16.03 -3.00 -7.23
CA MET A 111 -16.12 -4.26 -6.47
C MET A 111 -15.10 -4.39 -5.33
N SER A 112 -13.97 -3.68 -5.41
CA SER A 112 -12.87 -3.79 -4.43
C SER A 112 -12.41 -2.45 -3.85
N ASP A 113 -12.73 -1.30 -4.48
CA ASP A 113 -12.20 0.00 -4.09
C ASP A 113 -13.07 1.15 -4.60
N PHE A 114 -12.69 2.39 -4.34
CA PHE A 114 -13.29 3.58 -4.91
C PHE A 114 -12.88 3.76 -6.39
N ASP A 115 -13.71 4.47 -7.16
CA ASP A 115 -13.33 4.94 -8.49
C ASP A 115 -12.23 6.02 -8.36
N MET A 116 -10.98 5.61 -8.60
CA MET A 116 -9.82 6.48 -8.41
C MET A 116 -9.77 7.66 -9.40
N ALA A 117 -10.41 7.55 -10.56
CA ALA A 117 -10.52 8.67 -11.49
C ALA A 117 -11.47 9.73 -10.95
N GLU A 118 -12.58 9.30 -10.35
CA GLU A 118 -13.55 10.20 -9.71
C GLU A 118 -12.93 10.86 -8.46
N VAL A 119 -12.21 10.08 -7.63
CA VAL A 119 -11.44 10.59 -6.49
C VAL A 119 -10.42 11.63 -6.95
N ALA A 120 -9.67 11.35 -8.03
CA ALA A 120 -8.70 12.28 -8.59
C ALA A 120 -9.37 13.59 -9.02
N GLY A 121 -10.51 13.52 -9.70
CA GLY A 121 -11.25 14.71 -10.13
C GLY A 121 -11.72 15.62 -8.98
N ILE A 122 -11.90 15.05 -7.79
CA ILE A 122 -12.25 15.81 -6.57
C ILE A 122 -10.99 16.36 -5.90
N MET A 123 -9.98 15.54 -5.73
CA MET A 123 -8.77 15.86 -4.95
C MET A 123 -7.78 16.71 -5.73
N ASP A 124 -7.73 16.58 -7.07
CA ASP A 124 -6.82 17.30 -7.94
C ASP A 124 -7.38 18.67 -8.34
N ARG A 125 -7.68 19.49 -7.32
CA ARG A 125 -8.16 20.86 -7.48
C ARG A 125 -7.22 21.81 -6.73
N ALA A 126 -6.85 22.91 -7.35
CA ALA A 126 -5.94 23.88 -6.76
C ALA A 126 -6.33 24.30 -5.32
N PRO A 127 -7.61 24.64 -4.99
CA PRO A 127 -7.99 25.00 -3.63
C PRO A 127 -7.75 23.87 -2.61
N VAL A 128 -7.93 22.60 -3.01
CA VAL A 128 -7.66 21.43 -2.14
C VAL A 128 -6.17 21.30 -1.88
N THR A 129 -5.37 21.41 -2.94
CA THR A 129 -3.90 21.34 -2.84
C THR A 129 -3.33 22.48 -2.01
N ASP A 130 -3.85 23.71 -2.16
CA ASP A 130 -3.45 24.87 -1.38
C ASP A 130 -3.72 24.68 0.12
N GLU A 131 -4.90 24.12 0.49
CA GLU A 131 -5.21 23.77 1.88
C GLU A 131 -4.30 22.67 2.41
N VAL A 132 -4.01 21.65 1.61
CA VAL A 132 -3.04 20.59 1.98
C VAL A 132 -1.66 21.19 2.28
N ILE A 133 -1.15 22.07 1.41
CA ILE A 133 0.15 22.73 1.59
C ILE A 133 0.15 23.62 2.83
N ARG A 134 -0.93 24.37 3.07
CA ARG A 134 -1.07 25.22 4.26
C ARG A 134 -0.97 24.37 5.53
N HIS A 135 -1.74 23.29 5.61
CA HIS A 135 -1.74 22.40 6.76
C HIS A 135 -0.42 21.65 6.90
N TRP A 136 0.20 21.27 5.78
CA TRP A 136 1.52 20.63 5.81
C TRP A 136 2.56 21.56 6.43
N LYS A 137 2.61 22.83 6.02
CA LYS A 137 3.52 23.83 6.59
C LYS A 137 3.30 24.00 8.11
N GLU A 138 2.04 23.96 8.55
CA GLU A 138 1.68 24.12 9.96
C GLU A 138 2.03 22.86 10.81
N LYS A 139 1.79 21.65 10.28
CA LYS A 139 1.86 20.40 11.04
C LYS A 139 3.17 19.64 10.87
N ALA A 140 3.73 19.65 9.67
CA ALA A 140 4.95 18.93 9.32
C ALA A 140 6.18 19.84 9.25
N GLY A 141 6.03 21.09 8.77
CA GLY A 141 7.13 22.04 8.68
C GLY A 141 8.20 21.59 7.68
N ASP A 142 9.40 21.31 8.16
CA ASP A 142 10.57 20.91 7.39
C ASP A 142 10.82 19.39 7.39
N ARG A 143 9.86 18.61 7.87
CA ARG A 143 10.03 17.15 7.97
C ARG A 143 10.01 16.49 6.61
N GLN A 144 10.86 15.49 6.45
CA GLN A 144 10.77 14.56 5.32
C GLN A 144 9.35 14.00 5.21
N THR A 145 8.74 14.17 4.05
CA THR A 145 7.33 13.88 3.83
C THR A 145 7.12 13.08 2.54
N VAL A 146 6.29 12.05 2.61
CA VAL A 146 5.79 11.34 1.43
C VAL A 146 4.32 11.67 1.25
N VAL A 147 3.93 12.07 0.05
CA VAL A 147 2.55 12.37 -0.34
C VAL A 147 2.07 11.31 -1.32
N PHE A 148 1.00 10.61 -0.98
CA PHE A 148 0.35 9.65 -1.87
C PHE A 148 -0.80 10.32 -2.61
N CYS A 149 -0.76 10.28 -3.94
CA CYS A 149 -1.77 10.85 -4.81
C CYS A 149 -2.56 9.75 -5.54
N SER A 150 -3.77 10.09 -6.00
CA SER A 150 -4.68 9.12 -6.63
C SER A 150 -4.24 8.70 -8.04
N THR A 151 -3.60 9.60 -8.78
CA THR A 151 -3.11 9.37 -10.14
C THR A 151 -1.73 10.02 -10.34
N VAL A 152 -1.03 9.67 -11.43
CA VAL A 152 0.24 10.30 -11.79
C VAL A 152 0.05 11.79 -12.07
N ALA A 153 -0.99 12.17 -12.82
CA ALA A 153 -1.29 13.58 -13.10
C ALA A 153 -1.55 14.39 -11.81
N HIS A 154 -2.32 13.83 -10.86
CA HIS A 154 -2.51 14.45 -9.55
C HIS A 154 -1.17 14.62 -8.81
N ALA A 155 -0.28 13.63 -8.86
CA ALA A 155 1.03 13.71 -8.23
C ALA A 155 1.94 14.77 -8.89
N GLU A 156 1.85 14.96 -10.21
CA GLU A 156 2.52 16.03 -10.95
C GLU A 156 2.06 17.40 -10.47
N HIS A 157 0.74 17.64 -10.46
CA HIS A 157 0.17 18.91 -10.02
C HIS A 157 0.51 19.25 -8.57
N VAL A 158 0.42 18.27 -7.66
CA VAL A 158 0.79 18.44 -6.25
C VAL A 158 2.29 18.74 -6.12
N THR A 159 3.15 18.05 -6.88
CA THR A 159 4.60 18.30 -6.86
C THR A 159 4.92 19.74 -7.30
N ASP A 160 4.29 20.20 -8.37
CA ASP A 160 4.50 21.56 -8.90
C ASP A 160 3.95 22.62 -7.92
N ALA A 161 2.83 22.37 -7.27
CA ALA A 161 2.28 23.26 -6.25
C ALA A 161 3.21 23.37 -5.02
N PHE A 162 3.79 22.27 -4.53
CA PHE A 162 4.79 22.31 -3.45
C PHE A 162 6.02 23.10 -3.86
N ARG A 163 6.54 22.91 -5.09
CA ARG A 163 7.66 23.68 -5.64
C ARG A 163 7.34 25.17 -5.73
N ALA A 164 6.17 25.53 -6.24
CA ALA A 164 5.70 26.91 -6.29
C ALA A 164 5.59 27.54 -4.89
N ALA A 165 5.26 26.74 -3.88
CA ALA A 165 5.23 27.16 -2.47
C ALA A 165 6.61 27.24 -1.79
N GLY A 166 7.71 27.04 -2.56
CA GLY A 166 9.11 27.11 -2.10
C GLY A 166 9.60 25.85 -1.39
N VAL A 167 8.91 24.72 -1.55
CA VAL A 167 9.28 23.44 -0.94
C VAL A 167 10.01 22.58 -1.97
N SER A 168 11.16 22.01 -1.60
CA SER A 168 11.83 21.01 -2.44
C SER A 168 10.96 19.76 -2.54
N ALA A 169 10.54 19.39 -3.75
CA ALA A 169 9.69 18.24 -3.99
C ALA A 169 10.11 17.49 -5.26
N ALA A 170 10.06 16.17 -5.20
CA ALA A 170 10.34 15.30 -6.33
C ALA A 170 9.14 14.35 -6.56
N LEU A 171 8.85 14.07 -7.82
CA LEU A 171 7.83 13.12 -8.24
C LEU A 171 8.44 11.74 -8.42
N ILE A 172 7.74 10.72 -7.91
CA ILE A 172 8.09 9.32 -8.16
C ILE A 172 6.86 8.54 -8.63
N HIS A 173 6.99 7.79 -9.73
CA HIS A 173 5.94 6.92 -10.26
C HIS A 173 6.53 5.71 -11.01
N GLY A 174 5.67 4.76 -11.41
CA GLY A 174 6.08 3.48 -11.98
C GLY A 174 6.85 3.59 -13.31
N ASP A 175 6.53 4.58 -14.15
CA ASP A 175 7.10 4.75 -15.49
C ASP A 175 8.48 5.42 -15.51
N LEU A 176 8.93 5.95 -14.36
CA LEU A 176 10.29 6.49 -14.26
C LEU A 176 11.33 5.38 -14.37
N ALA A 177 12.44 5.69 -15.04
CA ALA A 177 13.60 4.81 -15.09
C ALA A 177 14.08 4.43 -13.68
N ALA A 178 14.56 3.19 -13.52
CA ALA A 178 14.99 2.68 -12.22
C ALA A 178 16.09 3.54 -11.57
N GLU A 179 17.04 4.03 -12.37
CA GLU A 179 18.12 4.89 -11.88
C GLU A 179 17.59 6.24 -11.38
N THR A 180 16.63 6.84 -12.09
CA THR A 180 15.99 8.10 -11.66
C THR A 180 15.27 7.91 -10.32
N ARG A 181 14.50 6.84 -10.16
CA ARG A 181 13.84 6.52 -8.89
C ARG A 181 14.82 6.33 -7.75
N LYS A 182 15.93 5.62 -8.03
CA LYS A 182 17.01 5.40 -7.05
C LYS A 182 17.66 6.71 -6.60
N ALA A 183 17.94 7.61 -7.55
CA ALA A 183 18.50 8.92 -7.25
C ALA A 183 17.54 9.76 -6.38
N ILE A 184 16.24 9.83 -6.72
CA ILE A 184 15.23 10.54 -5.91
C ILE A 184 15.14 9.97 -4.49
N LEU A 185 15.17 8.65 -4.34
CA LEU A 185 15.12 8.01 -3.03
C LEU A 185 16.41 8.26 -2.23
N ALA A 186 17.56 8.34 -2.88
CA ALA A 186 18.83 8.68 -2.22
C ALA A 186 18.82 10.13 -1.72
N ASP A 187 18.36 11.08 -2.54
CA ASP A 187 18.21 12.48 -2.15
C ASP A 187 17.21 12.65 -0.99
N TYR A 188 16.12 11.88 -1.00
CA TYR A 188 15.13 11.90 0.08
C TYR A 188 15.68 11.36 1.40
N ALA A 189 16.63 10.43 1.35
CA ALA A 189 17.23 9.82 2.54
C ALA A 189 18.39 10.63 3.14
N ALA A 190 18.92 11.62 2.41
CA ALA A 190 20.03 12.48 2.84
C ALA A 190 19.57 13.58 3.80
#